data_85867bc26037eb6bd6ba5c9507b39a22
#
_entry.id   85867bc26037eb6bd6ba5c9507b39a22
#
_cell.length_a   1.000
_cell.length_b   1.000
_cell.length_c   1.000
_cell.angle_alpha   90.00
_cell.angle_beta   90.00
_cell.angle_gamma   90.00
#
_symmetry.space_group_name_H-M   'P 1'
#
loop_
_entity.id
_entity.type
_entity.pdbx_description
1 polymer ?
#
loop_
_entity_poly.entity_id
_entity_poly.type
_entity_poly.pdbx_seq_one_letter_code
_entity_poly.pdbx_strand_id
1 'polypeptide(L)'
;MHRITWPAIADRFGMNDFMTIDPARTALIVIDMQLGFLEPGFPGYGPHAIDIVPNINMLAAALRAAGGTVVFTRHTVYSDPDRAPPRWQIERPEFTGYFDGLRENAPGHPLHASLDIQSADLLLDKIWYSAFLPHSSTLDADLKARGIDTVIITGVVTNICCESSARDAHMMGYRVFVIADANAAATDDAHNASLATLGLVFADVRLTEEMLPLIMAPGCRPRDMMQPAGADVA
;
A
#
# COMPACT_ATOMS: atom_id res chain seq x y z
N MET A 1 -3.24 -5.34 16.96
CA MET A 1 -2.86 -5.96 15.67
C MET A 1 -3.90 -7.02 15.31
N HIS A 2 -4.26 -7.14 14.02
CA HIS A 2 -5.22 -8.15 13.54
C HIS A 2 -4.78 -9.58 13.82
N ARG A 3 -5.75 -10.44 14.10
CA ARG A 3 -5.54 -11.89 14.05
C ARG A 3 -5.56 -12.33 12.57
N ILE A 4 -4.38 -12.54 12.01
CA ILE A 4 -4.22 -12.99 10.63
C ILE A 4 -4.46 -14.50 10.58
N THR A 5 -5.43 -14.93 9.76
CA THR A 5 -5.75 -16.37 9.55
C THR A 5 -4.99 -16.90 8.35
N TRP A 6 -3.68 -16.68 8.37
CA TRP A 6 -2.75 -16.95 7.28
C TRP A 6 -2.73 -18.39 6.74
N PRO A 7 -2.87 -19.47 7.55
CA PRO A 7 -2.84 -20.84 7.02
C PRO A 7 -3.90 -21.13 5.95
N ALA A 8 -5.06 -20.45 6.02
CA ALA A 8 -6.08 -20.58 4.99
C ALA A 8 -5.72 -19.87 3.66
N ILE A 9 -4.75 -18.96 3.72
CA ILE A 9 -4.22 -18.23 2.56
C ILE A 9 -2.96 -18.92 2.01
N ALA A 10 -2.25 -19.68 2.84
CA ALA A 10 -1.03 -20.39 2.48
C ALA A 10 -1.25 -21.60 1.54
N ASP A 11 -2.49 -22.08 1.39
CA ASP A 11 -2.89 -22.93 0.24
C ASP A 11 -2.94 -22.06 -1.03
N ARG A 12 -1.84 -21.33 -1.26
CA ARG A 12 -1.68 -20.39 -2.36
C ARG A 12 -1.87 -21.14 -3.66
N PHE A 13 -2.84 -20.70 -4.44
CA PHE A 13 -2.96 -21.10 -5.84
C PHE A 13 -1.77 -20.58 -6.69
N GLY A 14 -0.69 -20.11 -6.06
CA GLY A 14 0.63 -19.93 -6.65
C GLY A 14 0.74 -18.93 -7.80
N MET A 15 -0.23 -18.02 -7.96
CA MET A 15 -0.19 -17.10 -9.10
C MET A 15 0.84 -15.98 -8.92
N ASN A 16 1.12 -15.57 -7.68
CA ASN A 16 2.09 -14.54 -7.37
C ASN A 16 2.97 -14.97 -6.18
N ASP A 17 4.07 -15.63 -6.45
CA ASP A 17 5.10 -16.00 -5.47
C ASP A 17 6.44 -15.44 -5.96
N PHE A 18 6.71 -14.18 -5.64
CA PHE A 18 7.91 -13.49 -6.09
C PHE A 18 9.08 -13.76 -5.16
N MET A 19 10.03 -14.55 -5.61
CA MET A 19 11.20 -14.96 -4.81
C MET A 19 12.28 -13.89 -4.70
N THR A 20 12.24 -12.86 -5.55
CA THR A 20 13.25 -11.80 -5.59
C THR A 20 12.65 -10.46 -5.97
N ILE A 21 13.25 -9.39 -5.47
CA ILE A 21 12.97 -8.01 -5.89
C ILE A 21 14.29 -7.29 -6.24
N ASP A 22 14.20 -6.24 -7.04
CA ASP A 22 15.26 -5.24 -7.20
C ASP A 22 14.86 -4.01 -6.36
N PRO A 23 15.51 -3.74 -5.23
CA PRO A 23 15.14 -2.60 -4.39
C PRO A 23 15.14 -1.27 -5.13
N ALA A 24 16.10 -1.06 -6.06
CA ALA A 24 16.18 0.18 -6.85
C ALA A 24 14.97 0.37 -7.79
N ARG A 25 14.22 -0.68 -8.07
CA ARG A 25 12.99 -0.68 -8.88
C ARG A 25 11.74 -0.96 -8.05
N THR A 26 11.85 -0.86 -6.72
CA THR A 26 10.78 -1.15 -5.78
C THR A 26 10.39 0.09 -5.00
N ALA A 27 9.08 0.31 -4.82
CA ALA A 27 8.53 1.35 -3.96
C ALA A 27 7.67 0.76 -2.83
N LEU A 28 7.89 1.22 -1.60
CA LEU A 28 6.96 1.04 -0.48
C LEU A 28 5.91 2.14 -0.54
N ILE A 29 4.64 1.75 -0.64
CA ILE A 29 3.51 2.67 -0.64
C ILE A 29 2.82 2.57 0.72
N VAL A 30 2.96 3.62 1.53
CA VAL A 30 2.34 3.74 2.85
C VAL A 30 1.05 4.54 2.70
N ILE A 31 -0.08 3.83 2.76
CA ILE A 31 -1.38 4.39 2.41
C ILE A 31 -2.07 4.95 3.64
N ASP A 32 -2.37 6.26 3.61
CA ASP A 32 -3.31 6.99 4.44
C ASP A 32 -3.13 6.84 5.96
N MET A 33 -1.90 6.73 6.44
CA MET A 33 -1.59 6.64 7.86
C MET A 33 -1.76 8.00 8.56
N GLN A 34 -2.96 8.57 8.43
CA GLN A 34 -3.36 9.90 8.90
C GLN A 34 -3.97 9.85 10.30
N LEU A 35 -3.93 10.99 11.03
CA LEU A 35 -4.57 11.12 12.35
C LEU A 35 -6.05 10.69 12.32
N GLY A 36 -6.77 11.01 11.24
CA GLY A 36 -8.17 10.65 11.06
C GLY A 36 -8.48 9.14 11.09
N PHE A 37 -7.45 8.30 10.86
CA PHE A 37 -7.56 6.85 10.90
C PHE A 37 -6.89 6.23 12.13
N LEU A 38 -5.88 6.88 12.70
CA LEU A 38 -5.05 6.32 13.77
C LEU A 38 -5.46 6.79 15.16
N GLU A 39 -6.06 7.97 15.29
CA GLU A 39 -6.37 8.57 16.60
C GLU A 39 -7.83 8.36 16.99
N PRO A 40 -8.11 7.97 18.26
CA PRO A 40 -9.45 7.88 18.76
C PRO A 40 -10.19 9.22 18.69
N GLY A 41 -11.49 9.16 18.37
CA GLY A 41 -12.36 10.36 18.29
C GLY A 41 -12.62 10.83 16.87
N PHE A 42 -11.89 10.32 15.88
CA PHE A 42 -12.24 10.55 14.48
C PHE A 42 -13.18 9.46 13.95
N PRO A 43 -14.13 9.80 13.07
CA PRO A 43 -15.07 8.83 12.50
C PRO A 43 -14.41 7.69 11.69
N GLY A 44 -13.21 7.93 11.17
CA GLY A 44 -12.42 6.93 10.41
C GLY A 44 -11.52 6.06 11.29
N TYR A 45 -11.52 6.24 12.60
CA TYR A 45 -10.63 5.54 13.51
C TYR A 45 -10.73 4.02 13.40
N GLY A 46 -9.58 3.39 13.15
CA GLY A 46 -9.40 1.95 13.14
C GLY A 46 -8.53 1.49 14.33
N PRO A 47 -9.06 0.64 15.25
CA PRO A 47 -8.37 0.31 16.50
C PRO A 47 -7.02 -0.39 16.31
N HIS A 48 -6.78 -0.96 15.13
CA HIS A 48 -5.52 -1.66 14.79
C HIS A 48 -4.58 -0.83 13.93
N ALA A 49 -4.98 0.38 13.52
CA ALA A 49 -4.19 1.19 12.60
C ALA A 49 -2.85 1.65 13.20
N ILE A 50 -2.82 1.96 14.48
CA ILE A 50 -1.57 2.37 15.15
C ILE A 50 -0.60 1.19 15.36
N ASP A 51 -1.12 -0.03 15.51
CA ASP A 51 -0.31 -1.22 15.79
C ASP A 51 0.63 -1.61 14.63
N ILE A 52 0.32 -1.19 13.41
CA ILE A 52 1.11 -1.54 12.21
C ILE A 52 2.27 -0.57 11.94
N VAL A 53 2.32 0.58 12.62
CA VAL A 53 3.36 1.61 12.42
C VAL A 53 4.79 1.07 12.59
N PRO A 54 5.11 0.25 13.61
CA PRO A 54 6.46 -0.31 13.75
C PRO A 54 6.91 -1.12 12.52
N ASN A 55 6.02 -1.94 11.96
CA ASN A 55 6.31 -2.75 10.78
C ASN A 55 6.50 -1.87 9.54
N ILE A 56 5.68 -0.84 9.35
CA ILE A 56 5.83 0.14 8.27
C ILE A 56 7.20 0.83 8.37
N ASN A 57 7.57 1.33 9.53
CA ASN A 57 8.84 2.01 9.75
C ASN A 57 10.04 1.09 9.47
N MET A 58 9.94 -0.18 9.88
CA MET A 58 10.98 -1.18 9.64
C MET A 58 11.17 -1.46 8.15
N LEU A 59 10.08 -1.65 7.41
CA LEU A 59 10.10 -1.85 5.96
C LEU A 59 10.64 -0.61 5.24
N ALA A 60 10.21 0.60 5.65
CA ALA A 60 10.68 1.85 5.08
C ALA A 60 12.18 2.05 5.26
N ALA A 61 12.68 1.82 6.47
CA ALA A 61 14.12 1.92 6.76
C ALA A 61 14.94 0.91 5.95
N ALA A 62 14.49 -0.35 5.87
CA ALA A 62 15.17 -1.39 5.10
C ALA A 62 15.20 -1.06 3.60
N LEU A 63 14.07 -0.62 3.03
CA LEU A 63 13.97 -0.32 1.62
C LEU A 63 14.82 0.92 1.24
N ARG A 64 14.81 1.96 2.05
CA ARG A 64 15.69 3.13 1.86
C ARG A 64 17.16 2.74 1.88
N ALA A 65 17.57 1.92 2.87
CA ALA A 65 18.94 1.44 2.97
C ALA A 65 19.39 0.63 1.76
N ALA A 66 18.45 -0.07 1.11
CA ALA A 66 18.68 -0.84 -0.11
C ALA A 66 18.55 0.00 -1.41
N GLY A 67 18.30 1.31 -1.31
CA GLY A 67 18.20 2.22 -2.45
C GLY A 67 16.82 2.27 -3.12
N GLY A 68 15.78 1.76 -2.46
CA GLY A 68 14.41 1.82 -2.95
C GLY A 68 13.69 3.12 -2.62
N THR A 69 12.47 3.25 -3.10
CA THR A 69 11.63 4.46 -2.95
C THR A 69 10.59 4.24 -1.85
N VAL A 70 10.36 5.26 -1.02
CA VAL A 70 9.25 5.27 -0.05
C VAL A 70 8.28 6.38 -0.39
N VAL A 71 7.00 6.07 -0.37
CA VAL A 71 5.90 6.97 -0.71
C VAL A 71 4.87 6.93 0.39
N PHE A 72 4.48 8.09 0.90
CA PHE A 72 3.35 8.24 1.83
C PHE A 72 2.20 8.90 1.09
N THR A 73 0.99 8.35 1.21
CA THR A 73 -0.20 8.99 0.67
C THR A 73 -1.08 9.56 1.78
N ARG A 74 -1.84 10.61 1.44
CA ARG A 74 -2.93 11.12 2.26
C ARG A 74 -4.20 11.13 1.44
N HIS A 75 -5.27 10.58 1.99
CA HIS A 75 -6.59 10.82 1.42
C HIS A 75 -6.98 12.26 1.72
N THR A 76 -7.23 13.03 0.68
CA THR A 76 -7.48 14.48 0.79
C THR A 76 -8.80 14.84 0.15
N VAL A 77 -9.65 15.51 0.89
CA VAL A 77 -10.90 16.09 0.39
C VAL A 77 -10.68 17.57 0.16
N TYR A 78 -10.57 17.95 -1.11
CA TYR A 78 -10.41 19.35 -1.49
C TYR A 78 -11.73 20.09 -1.51
N SER A 79 -11.68 21.40 -1.27
CA SER A 79 -12.83 22.28 -1.45
C SER A 79 -13.12 22.59 -2.93
N ASP A 80 -12.14 22.36 -3.81
CA ASP A 80 -12.28 22.52 -5.25
C ASP A 80 -13.15 21.40 -5.84
N PRO A 81 -14.29 21.72 -6.47
CA PRO A 81 -15.20 20.72 -7.04
C PRO A 81 -14.53 19.82 -8.10
N ASP A 82 -13.54 20.35 -8.84
CA ASP A 82 -12.84 19.60 -9.90
C ASP A 82 -11.84 18.58 -9.33
N ARG A 83 -11.54 18.70 -8.03
CA ARG A 83 -10.64 17.82 -7.26
C ARG A 83 -11.34 17.10 -6.11
N ALA A 84 -12.65 17.21 -6.02
CA ALA A 84 -13.44 16.57 -4.96
C ALA A 84 -14.01 15.23 -5.45
N PRO A 85 -14.23 14.26 -4.53
CA PRO A 85 -15.06 13.11 -4.83
C PRO A 85 -16.48 13.53 -5.20
N PRO A 86 -17.24 12.69 -5.93
CA PRO A 86 -18.62 13.01 -6.28
C PRO A 86 -19.46 13.35 -5.04
N ARG A 87 -20.34 14.34 -5.17
CA ARG A 87 -21.20 14.79 -4.06
C ARG A 87 -22.00 13.66 -3.43
N TRP A 88 -22.51 12.71 -4.22
CA TRP A 88 -23.26 11.56 -3.72
C TRP A 88 -22.44 10.68 -2.76
N GLN A 89 -21.11 10.69 -2.86
CA GLN A 89 -20.21 9.94 -1.97
C GLN A 89 -19.97 10.73 -0.66
N ILE A 90 -19.75 12.05 -0.77
CA ILE A 90 -19.44 12.92 0.37
C ILE A 90 -20.68 13.18 1.24
N GLU A 91 -21.85 13.33 0.59
CA GLU A 91 -23.10 13.73 1.22
C GLU A 91 -23.90 12.56 1.82
N ARG A 92 -23.35 11.35 1.82
CA ARG A 92 -23.99 10.20 2.47
C ARG A 92 -23.98 10.39 3.98
N PRO A 93 -25.15 10.27 4.66
CA PRO A 93 -25.24 10.48 6.11
C PRO A 93 -24.27 9.62 6.92
N GLU A 94 -24.00 8.40 6.45
CA GLU A 94 -23.12 7.43 7.09
C GLU A 94 -21.65 7.87 7.11
N PHE A 95 -21.28 8.77 6.19
CA PHE A 95 -19.94 9.30 6.05
C PHE A 95 -19.80 10.76 6.48
N THR A 96 -20.89 11.33 7.05
CA THR A 96 -20.82 12.68 7.62
C THR A 96 -19.74 12.73 8.70
N GLY A 97 -18.86 13.72 8.62
CA GLY A 97 -17.72 13.87 9.53
C GLY A 97 -16.50 13.02 9.16
N TYR A 98 -16.67 11.87 8.48
CA TYR A 98 -15.55 11.08 7.97
C TYR A 98 -14.73 11.89 6.97
N PHE A 99 -15.38 12.33 5.91
CA PHE A 99 -14.73 13.15 4.88
C PHE A 99 -14.35 14.55 5.38
N ASP A 100 -15.10 15.11 6.33
CA ASP A 100 -14.74 16.40 6.93
C ASP A 100 -13.43 16.33 7.71
N GLY A 101 -13.16 15.21 8.38
CA GLY A 101 -11.89 14.96 9.06
C GLY A 101 -10.68 14.86 8.11
N LEU A 102 -10.92 14.54 6.85
CA LEU A 102 -9.89 14.38 5.80
C LEU A 102 -9.78 15.59 4.85
N ARG A 103 -10.53 16.66 5.12
CA ARG A 103 -10.38 17.90 4.33
C ARG A 103 -8.97 18.44 4.47
N GLU A 104 -8.51 19.08 3.42
CA GLU A 104 -7.28 19.85 3.43
C GLU A 104 -7.25 20.78 4.66
N ASN A 105 -6.21 20.69 5.47
CA ASN A 105 -6.03 21.40 6.75
C ASN A 105 -6.98 21.00 7.90
N ALA A 106 -7.80 19.96 7.77
CA ALA A 106 -8.56 19.42 8.89
C ALA A 106 -7.65 18.70 9.91
N PRO A 107 -8.05 18.62 11.20
CA PRO A 107 -7.23 17.97 12.22
C PRO A 107 -6.87 16.50 11.95
N GLY A 108 -7.70 15.77 11.24
CA GLY A 108 -7.47 14.36 10.88
C GLY A 108 -6.60 14.17 9.63
N HIS A 109 -6.33 15.24 8.87
CA HIS A 109 -5.62 15.15 7.59
C HIS A 109 -4.11 14.88 7.69
N PRO A 110 -3.34 15.40 8.66
CA PRO A 110 -1.91 15.12 8.75
C PRO A 110 -1.60 13.64 8.93
N LEU A 111 -0.45 13.20 8.40
CA LEU A 111 0.12 11.90 8.72
C LEU A 111 0.49 11.82 10.20
N HIS A 112 0.39 10.63 10.78
CA HIS A 112 0.67 10.40 12.19
C HIS A 112 2.18 10.57 12.49
N ALA A 113 2.49 11.26 13.60
CA ALA A 113 3.86 11.65 13.96
C ALA A 113 4.79 10.47 14.31
N SER A 114 4.24 9.27 14.56
CA SER A 114 5.05 8.06 14.82
C SER A 114 5.62 7.41 13.54
N LEU A 115 5.24 7.89 12.36
CA LEU A 115 5.82 7.45 11.10
C LEU A 115 7.22 8.04 10.92
N ASP A 116 8.17 7.21 10.52
CA ASP A 116 9.51 7.64 10.14
C ASP A 116 9.51 8.16 8.69
N ILE A 117 9.17 9.45 8.53
CA ILE A 117 9.13 10.12 7.23
C ILE A 117 10.44 10.89 7.04
N GLN A 118 11.16 10.61 5.96
CA GLN A 118 12.41 11.26 5.62
C GLN A 118 12.22 12.31 4.50
N SER A 119 13.12 13.28 4.41
CA SER A 119 13.04 14.35 3.40
C SER A 119 13.14 13.87 1.94
N ALA A 120 13.69 12.68 1.73
CA ALA A 120 13.79 12.05 0.41
C ALA A 120 12.54 11.27 0.01
N ASP A 121 11.62 11.02 0.94
CA ASP A 121 10.38 10.30 0.66
C ASP A 121 9.41 11.15 -0.15
N LEU A 122 8.57 10.48 -0.93
CA LEU A 122 7.49 11.14 -1.64
C LEU A 122 6.28 11.27 -0.72
N LEU A 123 5.67 12.44 -0.71
CA LEU A 123 4.42 12.71 -0.03
C LEU A 123 3.39 13.15 -1.06
N LEU A 124 2.33 12.35 -1.23
CA LEU A 124 1.31 12.55 -2.26
C LEU A 124 -0.09 12.61 -1.66
N ASP A 125 -0.88 13.55 -2.14
CA ASP A 125 -2.31 13.56 -1.85
C ASP A 125 -3.08 12.78 -2.92
N LYS A 126 -4.08 12.02 -2.50
CA LYS A 126 -5.02 11.32 -3.39
C LYS A 126 -6.46 11.65 -3.01
N ILE A 127 -7.33 11.69 -4.00
CA ILE A 127 -8.75 12.05 -3.80
C ILE A 127 -9.70 10.85 -3.90
N TRP A 128 -9.21 9.69 -4.36
CA TRP A 128 -9.96 8.44 -4.44
C TRP A 128 -9.33 7.35 -3.55
N TYR A 129 -10.04 6.24 -3.37
CA TYR A 129 -9.53 5.13 -2.57
C TYR A 129 -8.23 4.58 -3.13
N SER A 130 -8.16 4.29 -4.42
CA SER A 130 -6.92 3.89 -5.07
C SER A 130 -5.98 5.08 -5.29
N ALA A 131 -4.72 4.91 -4.90
CA ALA A 131 -3.65 5.86 -5.20
C ALA A 131 -3.19 5.78 -6.68
N PHE A 132 -3.45 4.66 -7.36
CA PHE A 132 -3.04 4.43 -8.74
C PHE A 132 -4.07 4.89 -9.77
N LEU A 133 -5.32 5.13 -9.36
CA LEU A 133 -6.36 5.57 -10.27
C LEU A 133 -5.96 6.91 -10.91
N PRO A 134 -6.01 7.05 -12.25
CA PRO A 134 -5.80 8.33 -12.91
C PRO A 134 -6.68 9.42 -12.31
N HIS A 135 -6.16 10.61 -12.16
CA HIS A 135 -6.78 11.75 -11.50
C HIS A 135 -6.89 11.65 -9.95
N SER A 136 -6.59 10.50 -9.35
CA SER A 136 -6.52 10.39 -7.89
C SER A 136 -5.25 11.04 -7.35
N SER A 137 -4.11 10.68 -7.92
CA SER A 137 -2.80 11.21 -7.57
C SER A 137 -1.83 11.13 -8.75
N THR A 138 -0.60 11.59 -8.56
CA THR A 138 0.48 11.46 -9.55
C THR A 138 1.29 10.18 -9.39
N LEU A 139 0.91 9.27 -8.48
CA LEU A 139 1.73 8.13 -8.05
C LEU A 139 2.25 7.29 -9.22
N ASP A 140 1.38 6.85 -10.13
CA ASP A 140 1.79 6.01 -11.27
C ASP A 140 2.84 6.70 -12.16
N ALA A 141 2.63 8.00 -12.46
CA ALA A 141 3.59 8.78 -13.24
C ALA A 141 4.93 8.94 -12.52
N ASP A 142 4.90 9.22 -11.22
CA ASP A 142 6.10 9.38 -10.39
C ASP A 142 6.90 8.08 -10.28
N LEU A 143 6.22 6.93 -10.15
CA LEU A 143 6.87 5.62 -10.10
C LEU A 143 7.48 5.23 -11.45
N LYS A 144 6.75 5.43 -12.55
CA LYS A 144 7.24 5.16 -13.91
C LYS A 144 8.45 6.02 -14.26
N ALA A 145 8.44 7.29 -13.88
CA ALA A 145 9.58 8.20 -14.11
C ALA A 145 10.87 7.74 -13.38
N ARG A 146 10.71 6.98 -12.29
CA ARG A 146 11.82 6.37 -11.51
C ARG A 146 12.17 4.95 -11.97
N GLY A 147 11.46 4.40 -12.96
CA GLY A 147 11.67 3.04 -13.43
C GLY A 147 11.23 1.97 -12.45
N ILE A 148 10.32 2.30 -11.52
CA ILE A 148 9.73 1.36 -10.56
C ILE A 148 8.78 0.42 -11.28
N ASP A 149 8.89 -0.88 -11.01
CA ASP A 149 8.01 -1.94 -11.52
C ASP A 149 7.43 -2.84 -10.43
N THR A 150 7.85 -2.63 -9.19
CA THR A 150 7.46 -3.42 -8.04
C THR A 150 6.97 -2.49 -6.93
N VAL A 151 5.82 -2.82 -6.31
CA VAL A 151 5.26 -2.04 -5.22
C VAL A 151 4.93 -2.92 -4.02
N ILE A 152 5.18 -2.40 -2.83
CA ILE A 152 4.86 -3.01 -1.55
C ILE A 152 3.78 -2.14 -0.90
N ILE A 153 2.58 -2.67 -0.75
CA ILE A 153 1.41 -1.94 -0.23
C ILE A 153 1.29 -2.17 1.28
N THR A 154 1.24 -1.07 2.02
CA THR A 154 1.03 -1.02 3.47
C THR A 154 0.06 0.10 3.85
N GLY A 155 -0.47 0.09 5.07
CA GLY A 155 -1.29 1.19 5.60
C GLY A 155 -2.75 0.84 5.81
N VAL A 156 -3.63 1.82 5.61
CA VAL A 156 -5.06 1.71 5.91
C VAL A 156 -5.94 2.22 4.75
N VAL A 157 -7.16 1.71 4.60
CA VAL A 157 -7.77 0.56 5.24
C VAL A 157 -7.57 -0.64 4.32
N THR A 158 -7.20 -1.80 4.84
CA THR A 158 -6.83 -2.99 4.05
C THR A 158 -7.82 -3.28 2.92
N ASN A 159 -9.10 -3.38 3.25
CA ASN A 159 -10.18 -3.76 2.33
C ASN A 159 -10.76 -2.59 1.51
N ILE A 160 -10.18 -1.40 1.59
CA ILE A 160 -10.62 -0.21 0.84
C ILE A 160 -9.45 0.40 0.07
N CYS A 161 -8.69 1.33 0.68
CA CYS A 161 -7.63 2.06 -0.04
C CYS A 161 -6.47 1.15 -0.45
N CYS A 162 -6.05 0.24 0.44
CA CYS A 162 -4.95 -0.68 0.15
C CYS A 162 -5.35 -1.70 -0.93
N GLU A 163 -6.51 -2.34 -0.80
CA GLU A 163 -7.01 -3.30 -1.79
C GLU A 163 -7.25 -2.63 -3.15
N SER A 164 -7.92 -1.46 -3.18
CA SER A 164 -8.15 -0.73 -4.43
C SER A 164 -6.83 -0.38 -5.12
N SER A 165 -5.85 0.10 -4.35
CA SER A 165 -4.52 0.44 -4.89
C SER A 165 -3.76 -0.79 -5.38
N ALA A 166 -3.81 -1.91 -4.66
CA ALA A 166 -3.17 -3.16 -5.06
C ALA A 166 -3.75 -3.72 -6.37
N ARG A 167 -5.07 -3.69 -6.52
CA ARG A 167 -5.76 -4.13 -7.75
C ARG A 167 -5.38 -3.27 -8.95
N ASP A 168 -5.43 -1.95 -8.80
CA ASP A 168 -5.07 -1.04 -9.90
C ASP A 168 -3.60 -1.16 -10.26
N ALA A 169 -2.68 -1.22 -9.28
CA ALA A 169 -1.27 -1.45 -9.52
C ALA A 169 -1.02 -2.74 -10.32
N HIS A 170 -1.66 -3.85 -9.93
CA HIS A 170 -1.57 -5.11 -10.66
C HIS A 170 -2.05 -4.97 -12.11
N MET A 171 -3.22 -4.37 -12.32
CA MET A 171 -3.78 -4.17 -13.67
C MET A 171 -2.95 -3.20 -14.52
N MET A 172 -2.16 -2.32 -13.89
CA MET A 172 -1.20 -1.43 -14.56
C MET A 172 0.16 -2.08 -14.81
N GLY A 173 0.34 -3.36 -14.45
CA GLY A 173 1.53 -4.15 -14.75
C GLY A 173 2.62 -4.13 -13.68
N TYR A 174 2.37 -3.58 -12.50
CA TYR A 174 3.29 -3.69 -11.37
C TYR A 174 3.29 -5.10 -10.77
N ARG A 175 4.44 -5.52 -10.27
CA ARG A 175 4.53 -6.62 -9.31
C ARG A 175 4.08 -6.08 -7.95
N VAL A 176 3.08 -6.71 -7.35
CA VAL A 176 2.46 -6.18 -6.14
C VAL A 176 2.70 -7.13 -4.97
N PHE A 177 3.25 -6.58 -3.88
CA PHE A 177 3.26 -7.19 -2.56
C PHE A 177 2.26 -6.48 -1.66
N VAL A 178 1.59 -7.22 -0.80
CA VAL A 178 0.75 -6.68 0.27
C VAL A 178 1.22 -7.26 1.59
N ILE A 179 1.56 -6.41 2.56
CA ILE A 179 2.13 -6.88 3.82
C ILE A 179 1.03 -6.98 4.87
N ALA A 180 0.67 -8.22 5.21
CA ALA A 180 -0.49 -8.51 6.03
C ALA A 180 -0.42 -7.87 7.43
N ASP A 181 0.72 -7.88 8.09
CA ASP A 181 0.93 -7.30 9.41
C ASP A 181 1.43 -5.83 9.39
N ALA A 182 1.43 -5.22 8.19
CA ALA A 182 1.64 -3.79 7.96
C ALA A 182 0.44 -3.13 7.26
N ASN A 183 -0.71 -3.82 7.22
CA ASN A 183 -2.01 -3.30 6.80
C ASN A 183 -3.04 -3.48 7.92
N ALA A 184 -4.02 -2.58 8.03
CA ALA A 184 -5.09 -2.70 9.02
C ALA A 184 -6.47 -2.34 8.43
N ALA A 185 -7.51 -3.00 8.94
CA ALA A 185 -8.91 -2.76 8.65
C ALA A 185 -9.70 -2.51 9.94
N ALA A 186 -11.00 -2.23 9.84
CA ALA A 186 -11.84 -2.05 11.01
C ALA A 186 -12.06 -3.35 11.81
N THR A 187 -12.02 -4.51 11.14
CA THR A 187 -12.24 -5.82 11.74
C THR A 187 -11.30 -6.87 11.17
N ASP A 188 -11.04 -7.94 11.93
CA ASP A 188 -10.27 -9.10 11.48
C ASP A 188 -10.88 -9.76 10.23
N ASP A 189 -12.21 -9.87 10.19
CA ASP A 189 -12.91 -10.50 9.07
C ASP A 189 -12.74 -9.71 7.77
N ALA A 190 -12.89 -8.38 7.82
CA ALA A 190 -12.69 -7.52 6.66
C ALA A 190 -11.22 -7.55 6.19
N HIS A 191 -10.28 -7.54 7.12
CA HIS A 191 -8.85 -7.65 6.84
C HIS A 191 -8.51 -8.97 6.14
N ASN A 192 -8.90 -10.10 6.74
CA ASN A 192 -8.57 -11.42 6.21
C ASN A 192 -9.27 -11.73 4.88
N ALA A 193 -10.53 -11.29 4.68
CA ALA A 193 -11.25 -11.45 3.42
C ALA A 193 -10.55 -10.70 2.27
N SER A 194 -10.08 -9.50 2.54
CA SER A 194 -9.29 -8.70 1.58
C SER A 194 -7.98 -9.39 1.22
N LEU A 195 -7.20 -9.82 2.23
CA LEU A 195 -5.93 -10.52 2.01
C LEU A 195 -6.12 -11.81 1.20
N ALA A 196 -7.18 -12.59 1.49
CA ALA A 196 -7.50 -13.81 0.75
C ALA A 196 -7.76 -13.51 -0.74
N THR A 197 -8.53 -12.46 -1.03
CA THR A 197 -8.82 -12.06 -2.41
C THR A 197 -7.57 -11.55 -3.13
N LEU A 198 -6.77 -10.72 -2.45
CA LEU A 198 -5.53 -10.19 -3.03
C LEU A 198 -4.53 -11.29 -3.31
N GLY A 199 -4.31 -12.22 -2.38
CA GLY A 199 -3.38 -13.33 -2.52
C GLY A 199 -3.78 -14.34 -3.59
N LEU A 200 -5.07 -14.41 -3.94
CA LEU A 200 -5.54 -15.30 -5.00
C LEU A 200 -5.04 -14.88 -6.39
N VAL A 201 -5.04 -13.56 -6.70
CA VAL A 201 -4.78 -13.07 -8.07
C VAL A 201 -3.85 -11.86 -8.11
N PHE A 202 -4.06 -10.87 -7.21
CA PHE A 202 -3.56 -9.51 -7.44
C PHE A 202 -2.20 -9.23 -6.81
N ALA A 203 -1.83 -9.97 -5.76
CA ALA A 203 -0.62 -9.67 -5.00
C ALA A 203 0.04 -10.92 -4.43
N ASP A 204 1.34 -10.83 -4.18
CA ASP A 204 2.04 -11.70 -3.26
C ASP A 204 1.86 -11.15 -1.85
N VAL A 205 1.09 -11.86 -1.03
CA VAL A 205 0.77 -11.43 0.35
C VAL A 205 1.81 -12.02 1.29
N ARG A 206 2.51 -11.17 2.04
CA ARG A 206 3.61 -11.53 2.95
C ARG A 206 3.42 -10.95 4.35
N LEU A 207 4.15 -11.49 5.31
CA LEU A 207 4.42 -10.83 6.57
C LEU A 207 5.67 -9.95 6.45
N THR A 208 5.81 -8.99 7.36
CA THR A 208 7.01 -8.13 7.43
C THR A 208 8.29 -8.95 7.51
N GLU A 209 8.32 -10.00 8.35
CA GLU A 209 9.48 -10.89 8.51
C GLU A 209 9.84 -11.67 7.24
N GLU A 210 8.87 -11.92 6.35
CA GLU A 210 9.11 -12.58 5.06
C GLU A 210 9.56 -11.59 3.98
N MET A 211 9.14 -10.31 4.08
CA MET A 211 9.48 -9.28 3.12
C MET A 211 10.89 -8.70 3.32
N LEU A 212 11.31 -8.54 4.58
CA LEU A 212 12.63 -7.98 4.92
C LEU A 212 13.81 -8.70 4.27
N PRO A 213 13.88 -10.06 4.26
CA PRO A 213 14.95 -10.77 3.57
C PRO A 213 14.99 -10.50 2.07
N LEU A 214 13.84 -10.33 1.40
CA LEU A 214 13.78 -10.01 -0.03
C LEU A 214 14.34 -8.60 -0.32
N ILE A 215 14.07 -7.63 0.57
CA ILE A 215 14.61 -6.27 0.47
C ILE A 215 16.12 -6.26 0.69
N MET A 216 16.63 -7.02 1.65
CA MET A 216 18.03 -7.01 2.08
C MET A 216 18.94 -7.95 1.26
N ALA A 217 18.37 -8.87 0.48
CA ALA A 217 19.16 -9.77 -0.35
C ALA A 217 19.84 -9.00 -1.48
N PRO A 218 21.13 -9.20 -1.76
CA PRO A 218 21.77 -8.59 -2.93
C PRO A 218 21.06 -9.10 -4.19
N GLY A 219 20.50 -8.16 -4.96
CA GLY A 219 19.55 -8.43 -6.05
C GLY A 219 20.02 -9.44 -7.07
N CYS A 220 19.27 -10.49 -7.23
CA CYS A 220 19.22 -11.26 -8.47
C CYS A 220 18.37 -10.44 -9.47
N ARG A 221 18.98 -9.94 -10.52
CA ARG A 221 18.27 -9.12 -11.52
C ARG A 221 17.27 -10.01 -12.27
N PRO A 222 16.03 -9.60 -12.53
CA PRO A 222 15.05 -10.38 -13.27
C PRO A 222 15.49 -10.81 -14.68
N ARG A 223 16.54 -10.20 -15.25
CA ARG A 223 17.09 -10.57 -16.56
C ARG A 223 17.68 -11.97 -16.62
N ASP A 224 18.09 -12.53 -15.49
CA ASP A 224 18.73 -13.87 -15.47
C ASP A 224 17.68 -15.00 -15.49
N MET A 225 16.40 -14.70 -15.33
CA MET A 225 15.31 -15.68 -15.35
C MET A 225 14.55 -15.73 -16.70
N MET A 226 14.86 -14.87 -17.67
CA MET A 226 14.20 -14.82 -18.98
C MET A 226 15.08 -15.37 -20.12
N GLN A 227 16.14 -16.10 -19.85
CA GLN A 227 16.78 -16.89 -20.88
C GLN A 227 16.00 -18.20 -21.06
N PRO A 228 15.39 -18.45 -22.21
CA PRO A 228 14.90 -19.80 -22.52
C PRO A 228 16.07 -20.77 -22.44
N ALA A 229 15.87 -21.86 -21.70
CA ALA A 229 16.83 -22.96 -21.66
C ALA A 229 17.23 -23.33 -23.09
N GLY A 230 18.54 -23.39 -23.32
CA GLY A 230 19.17 -23.41 -24.61
C GLY A 230 18.52 -24.29 -25.67
N ALA A 231 18.34 -23.71 -26.84
CA ALA A 231 18.27 -24.45 -28.08
C ALA A 231 19.71 -24.75 -28.52
N ASP A 232 20.33 -25.74 -27.90
CA ASP A 232 21.38 -26.50 -28.54
C ASP A 232 20.68 -27.49 -29.47
N VAL A 233 20.57 -27.09 -30.74
CA VAL A 233 20.31 -28.03 -31.81
C VAL A 233 21.58 -28.07 -32.64
N ALA A 234 22.27 -29.22 -32.52
CA ALA A 234 23.32 -29.63 -33.40
C ALA A 234 22.78 -29.93 -34.81
#